data_856658498394a632ebab3f511de90211
#
_entry.id   856658498394a632ebab3f511de90211
#
_cell.length_a   1.000
_cell.length_b   1.000
_cell.length_c   1.000
_cell.angle_alpha   90.00
_cell.angle_beta   90.00
_cell.angle_gamma   90.00
#
_symmetry.space_group_name_H-M   'P 1'
#
loop_
_entity.id
_entity.type
_entity.pdbx_description
1 polymer ?
#
loop_
_entity_poly.entity_id
_entity_poly.type
_entity_poly.pdbx_seq_one_letter_code
_entity_poly.pdbx_strand_id
1 'polypeptide(L)'
;MSRNSGGTVKGIEARRIGSIMTQSPRTVHPDTALLELRRLFEVYDFNMFPVVSDRDVLRGVVTKLDLLKIFRPWAGRITPNLQALWAEHVKDIMSRGLTTVTPKDPVATALTLMVNRRLRSIPVVQRQMRESVLVGIVSRND
;
A
#
# COMPACT_ATOMS: atom_id res chain seq x y z
N MET A 1 -26.05 -26.48 7.08
CA MET A 1 -25.15 -27.52 6.60
C MET A 1 -23.71 -27.04 6.63
N SER A 2 -22.89 -27.79 7.31
CA SER A 2 -21.48 -27.47 7.40
C SER A 2 -20.83 -27.38 6.00
N ARG A 3 -21.35 -28.13 5.08
CA ARG A 3 -20.83 -28.15 3.72
C ARG A 3 -20.91 -26.78 3.06
N ASN A 4 -21.97 -26.02 3.30
CA ASN A 4 -22.11 -24.70 2.70
C ASN A 4 -21.06 -23.73 3.27
N SER A 5 -20.84 -23.78 4.57
CA SER A 5 -19.82 -22.96 5.19
C SER A 5 -18.42 -23.34 4.70
N GLY A 6 -18.14 -24.65 4.65
CA GLY A 6 -16.87 -25.13 4.13
C GLY A 6 -16.68 -24.78 2.67
N GLY A 7 -17.78 -24.87 1.88
CA GLY A 7 -17.72 -24.52 0.47
C GLY A 7 -17.42 -23.03 0.27
N THR A 8 -18.01 -22.17 1.10
CA THR A 8 -17.77 -20.73 1.02
C THR A 8 -16.31 -20.40 1.33
N VAL A 9 -15.76 -20.98 2.40
CA VAL A 9 -14.36 -20.76 2.77
C VAL A 9 -13.44 -21.27 1.67
N LYS A 10 -13.70 -22.48 1.18
CA LYS A 10 -12.89 -23.06 0.10
C LYS A 10 -13.02 -22.23 -1.18
N GLY A 11 -14.21 -21.69 -1.46
CA GLY A 11 -14.40 -20.84 -2.61
C GLY A 11 -13.54 -19.58 -2.54
N ILE A 12 -13.48 -18.95 -1.36
CA ILE A 12 -12.67 -17.77 -1.15
C ILE A 12 -11.19 -18.13 -1.26
N GLU A 13 -10.76 -19.20 -0.60
CA GLU A 13 -9.37 -19.63 -0.61
C GLU A 13 -8.89 -20.02 -2.01
N ALA A 14 -9.76 -20.63 -2.82
CA ALA A 14 -9.42 -21.07 -4.16
C ALA A 14 -9.37 -19.92 -5.17
N ARG A 15 -9.97 -18.76 -4.84
CA ARG A 15 -9.97 -17.64 -5.76
C ARG A 15 -8.57 -17.03 -5.84
N ARG A 16 -8.29 -16.48 -7.02
CA ARG A 16 -7.04 -15.78 -7.25
C ARG A 16 -7.18 -14.31 -6.93
N ILE A 17 -6.12 -13.72 -6.45
CA ILE A 17 -6.09 -12.31 -6.07
C ILE A 17 -6.51 -11.42 -7.25
N GLY A 18 -6.09 -11.78 -8.46
CA GLY A 18 -6.46 -11.00 -9.64
C GLY A 18 -7.94 -10.84 -9.87
N SER A 19 -8.77 -11.78 -9.35
CA SER A 19 -10.22 -11.71 -9.53
C SER A 19 -10.91 -10.78 -8.53
N ILE A 20 -10.23 -10.40 -7.44
CA ILE A 20 -10.82 -9.57 -6.39
C ILE A 20 -10.09 -8.24 -6.17
N MET A 21 -8.88 -8.10 -6.69
CA MET A 21 -8.09 -6.89 -6.47
C MET A 21 -8.76 -5.67 -7.11
N THR A 22 -8.48 -4.50 -6.56
CA THR A 22 -8.81 -3.24 -7.21
C THR A 22 -7.74 -2.99 -8.27
N GLN A 23 -8.16 -2.88 -9.53
CA GLN A 23 -7.26 -2.61 -10.63
C GLN A 23 -6.94 -1.12 -10.70
N SER A 24 -5.76 -0.80 -11.20
CA SER A 24 -5.32 0.59 -11.40
C SER A 24 -5.55 1.44 -10.15
N PRO A 25 -4.95 1.05 -9.02
CA PRO A 25 -5.13 1.82 -7.78
C PRO A 25 -4.51 3.21 -7.92
N ARG A 26 -4.99 4.14 -7.09
CA ARG A 26 -4.35 5.44 -7.01
C ARG A 26 -2.96 5.29 -6.42
N THR A 27 -2.01 5.97 -7.03
CA THR A 27 -0.62 5.89 -6.64
C THR A 27 -0.05 7.29 -6.45
N VAL A 28 1.12 7.34 -5.82
CA VAL A 28 1.93 8.55 -5.74
C VAL A 28 3.32 8.23 -6.26
N HIS A 29 4.05 9.26 -6.59
CA HIS A 29 5.43 9.15 -7.07
C HIS A 29 6.40 9.38 -5.92
N PRO A 30 7.62 8.80 -5.94
CA PRO A 30 8.60 9.11 -4.90
C PRO A 30 8.88 10.61 -4.72
N ASP A 31 8.76 11.38 -5.78
CA ASP A 31 9.00 12.82 -5.76
C ASP A 31 7.75 13.65 -5.44
N THR A 32 6.62 13.01 -5.18
CA THR A 32 5.41 13.71 -4.75
C THR A 32 5.69 14.44 -3.43
N ALA A 33 5.35 15.71 -3.37
CA ALA A 33 5.53 16.50 -2.15
C ALA A 33 4.60 16.01 -1.04
N LEU A 34 5.06 16.07 0.20
CA LEU A 34 4.26 15.60 1.34
C LEU A 34 2.97 16.40 1.50
N LEU A 35 2.98 17.68 1.14
CA LEU A 35 1.74 18.47 1.16
C LEU A 35 0.70 17.89 0.21
N GLU A 36 1.10 17.46 -0.97
CA GLU A 36 0.20 16.83 -1.92
C GLU A 36 -0.29 15.49 -1.40
N LEU A 37 0.59 14.70 -0.79
CA LEU A 37 0.21 13.44 -0.17
C LEU A 37 -0.85 13.66 0.91
N ARG A 38 -0.66 14.69 1.75
CA ARG A 38 -1.64 15.03 2.77
C ARG A 38 -3.01 15.32 2.16
N ARG A 39 -3.02 16.10 1.08
CA ARG A 39 -4.27 16.42 0.37
C ARG A 39 -4.95 15.16 -0.16
N LEU A 40 -4.17 14.23 -0.70
CA LEU A 40 -4.72 12.97 -1.22
C LEU A 40 -5.35 12.14 -0.11
N PHE A 41 -4.73 12.09 1.08
CA PHE A 41 -5.33 11.39 2.21
C PHE A 41 -6.59 12.10 2.74
N GLU A 42 -6.70 13.42 2.54
CA GLU A 42 -7.90 14.15 2.92
C GLU A 42 -9.04 13.93 1.93
N VAL A 43 -8.71 13.81 0.64
CA VAL A 43 -9.70 13.66 -0.42
C VAL A 43 -10.19 12.22 -0.51
N TYR A 44 -9.29 11.26 -0.38
CA TYR A 44 -9.61 9.84 -0.51
C TYR A 44 -9.54 9.16 0.85
N ASP A 45 -10.55 8.35 1.15
CA ASP A 45 -10.58 7.60 2.41
C ASP A 45 -9.76 6.32 2.29
N PHE A 46 -8.48 6.48 1.99
CA PHE A 46 -7.53 5.38 1.87
C PHE A 46 -6.57 5.39 3.05
N ASN A 47 -6.08 4.22 3.41
CA ASN A 47 -5.09 4.08 4.47
C ASN A 47 -3.66 4.10 3.92
N MET A 48 -3.50 3.80 2.64
CA MET A 48 -2.20 3.60 2.02
C MET A 48 -2.26 4.00 0.56
N PHE A 49 -1.15 4.54 0.06
CA PHE A 49 -0.92 4.70 -1.36
C PHE A 49 0.33 3.92 -1.76
N PRO A 50 0.25 3.12 -2.84
CA PRO A 50 1.47 2.58 -3.43
C PRO A 50 2.29 3.72 -4.02
N VAL A 51 3.61 3.62 -3.89
CA VAL A 51 4.55 4.59 -4.45
C VAL A 51 5.19 3.95 -5.67
N VAL A 52 4.96 4.52 -6.83
CA VAL A 52 5.47 3.97 -8.08
C VAL A 52 6.29 5.00 -8.83
N SER A 53 7.33 4.53 -9.50
CA SER A 53 8.10 5.35 -10.42
C SER A 53 7.42 5.34 -11.78
N ASP A 54 8.03 6.00 -12.75
CA ASP A 54 7.56 5.92 -14.13
C ASP A 54 7.47 4.46 -14.56
N ARG A 55 6.51 4.13 -15.42
CA ARG A 55 6.20 2.76 -15.85
C ARG A 55 5.60 1.89 -14.75
N ASP A 56 5.05 2.51 -13.69
CA ASP A 56 4.34 1.83 -12.61
C ASP A 56 5.19 0.81 -11.84
N VAL A 57 6.49 1.01 -11.79
CA VAL A 57 7.37 0.16 -10.97
C VAL A 57 7.18 0.50 -9.50
N LEU A 58 6.81 -0.50 -8.70
CA LEU A 58 6.55 -0.30 -7.28
C LEU A 58 7.86 -0.02 -6.54
N ARG A 59 7.91 1.11 -5.85
CA ARG A 59 9.08 1.54 -5.08
C ARG A 59 8.87 1.46 -3.59
N GLY A 60 7.64 1.57 -3.13
CA GLY A 60 7.34 1.57 -1.72
C GLY A 60 5.85 1.72 -1.48
N VAL A 61 5.50 1.87 -0.22
CA VAL A 61 4.13 2.23 0.18
C VAL A 61 4.23 3.35 1.21
N VAL A 62 3.19 4.17 1.25
CA VAL A 62 3.10 5.25 2.23
C VAL A 62 1.71 5.21 2.86
N THR A 63 1.68 5.33 4.21
CA THR A 63 0.44 5.28 4.98
C THR A 63 0.21 6.60 5.69
N LYS A 64 -1.01 6.77 6.24
CA LYS A 64 -1.29 7.93 7.07
C LYS A 64 -0.33 8.02 8.26
N LEU A 65 0.05 6.88 8.82
CA LEU A 65 1.00 6.86 9.93
C LEU A 65 2.38 7.37 9.50
N ASP A 66 2.76 7.15 8.25
CA ASP A 66 4.04 7.64 7.75
C ASP A 66 4.12 9.16 7.78
N LEU A 67 2.99 9.85 7.63
CA LEU A 67 2.97 11.31 7.74
C LEU A 67 3.39 11.79 9.12
N LEU A 68 3.17 10.98 10.16
CA LEU A 68 3.60 11.34 11.51
C LEU A 68 5.12 11.38 11.65
N LYS A 69 5.84 10.77 10.72
CA LYS A 69 7.32 10.80 10.74
C LYS A 69 7.87 12.21 10.61
N ILE A 70 7.11 13.13 10.00
CA ILE A 70 7.55 14.51 9.87
C ILE A 70 7.51 15.25 11.20
N PHE A 71 6.76 14.73 12.17
CA PHE A 71 6.64 15.32 13.50
C PHE A 71 7.57 14.67 14.52
N ARG A 72 8.55 13.90 14.06
CA ARG A 72 9.51 13.29 14.98
C ARG A 72 10.22 14.36 15.81
N PRO A 73 10.46 14.09 17.10
CA PRO A 73 11.24 15.01 17.91
C PRO A 73 12.62 15.20 17.26
N TRP A 74 12.94 16.44 16.98
CA TRP A 74 14.24 16.78 16.41
C TRP A 74 15.12 17.16 17.58
N ALA A 75 16.11 16.37 17.86
CA ALA A 75 17.02 16.68 18.96
C ALA A 75 17.49 18.13 18.86
N GLY A 76 17.25 18.90 19.92
CA GLY A 76 17.68 20.28 20.01
C GLY A 76 16.84 21.31 19.25
N ARG A 77 15.71 20.91 18.64
CA ARG A 77 14.82 21.85 17.95
C ARG A 77 13.56 22.07 18.74
N ILE A 78 13.22 23.35 18.95
CA ILE A 78 12.07 23.76 19.73
C ILE A 78 10.82 23.81 18.87
N THR A 79 10.93 24.29 17.64
CA THR A 79 9.80 24.37 16.71
C THR A 79 10.23 23.92 15.33
N PRO A 80 9.60 22.87 14.76
CA PRO A 80 9.88 22.47 13.40
C PRO A 80 9.32 23.52 12.41
N ASN A 81 10.05 23.72 11.31
CA ASN A 81 9.54 24.52 10.21
C ASN A 81 8.59 23.64 9.39
N LEU A 82 7.28 23.79 9.63
CA LEU A 82 6.28 22.95 8.98
C LEU A 82 6.27 23.12 7.47
N GLN A 83 6.52 24.34 6.96
CA GLN A 83 6.57 24.55 5.52
C GLN A 83 7.71 23.77 4.88
N ALA A 84 8.88 23.76 5.51
CA ALA A 84 10.01 23.00 5.01
C ALA A 84 9.71 21.50 5.04
N LEU A 85 9.04 21.03 6.10
CA LEU A 85 8.67 19.61 6.22
C LEU A 85 7.69 19.20 5.12
N TRP A 86 6.67 20.03 4.86
CA TRP A 86 5.71 19.72 3.81
C TRP A 86 6.29 19.82 2.41
N ALA A 87 7.45 20.43 2.25
CA ALA A 87 8.14 20.48 0.98
C ALA A 87 8.97 19.21 0.72
N GLU A 88 9.18 18.35 1.72
CA GLU A 88 9.85 17.09 1.53
C GLU A 88 8.98 16.15 0.69
N HIS A 89 9.53 15.01 0.33
CA HIS A 89 8.92 14.13 -0.66
C HIS A 89 8.54 12.78 -0.05
N VAL A 90 7.62 12.11 -0.73
CA VAL A 90 7.15 10.78 -0.34
C VAL A 90 8.31 9.81 -0.11
N LYS A 91 9.35 9.87 -0.93
CA LYS A 91 10.51 9.00 -0.80
C LYS A 91 11.22 9.11 0.55
N ASP A 92 11.05 10.24 1.23
CA ASP A 92 11.70 10.48 2.52
C ASP A 92 11.01 9.76 3.67
N ILE A 93 9.76 9.38 3.49
CA ILE A 93 8.98 8.73 4.55
C ILE A 93 8.40 7.37 4.17
N MET A 94 8.40 7.01 2.90
CA MET A 94 7.81 5.74 2.46
C MET A 94 8.54 4.54 3.03
N SER A 95 7.81 3.43 3.15
CA SER A 95 8.39 2.14 3.53
C SER A 95 8.81 1.39 2.27
N ARG A 96 10.03 0.87 2.28
CA ARG A 96 10.61 0.15 1.13
C ARG A 96 10.63 -1.35 1.30
N GLY A 97 10.51 -1.84 2.53
CA GLY A 97 10.45 -3.28 2.81
C GLY A 97 9.04 -3.79 2.54
N LEU A 98 8.76 -4.15 1.30
CA LEU A 98 7.41 -4.38 0.84
C LEU A 98 6.98 -5.83 0.99
N THR A 99 5.72 -6.00 1.43
CA THR A 99 4.99 -7.26 1.29
C THR A 99 4.09 -7.12 0.07
N THR A 100 4.26 -7.98 -0.92
CA THR A 100 3.48 -7.95 -2.15
C THR A 100 2.95 -9.34 -2.47
N VAL A 101 1.93 -9.36 -3.32
CA VAL A 101 1.38 -10.60 -3.87
C VAL A 101 1.24 -10.42 -5.38
N THR A 102 0.93 -11.51 -6.07
CA THR A 102 0.71 -11.48 -7.51
C THR A 102 -0.74 -11.82 -7.83
N PRO A 103 -1.25 -11.48 -9.04
CA PRO A 103 -2.63 -11.83 -9.41
C PRO A 103 -2.90 -13.33 -9.39
N LYS A 104 -1.88 -14.15 -9.58
CA LYS A 104 -2.04 -15.61 -9.60
C LYS A 104 -2.05 -16.24 -8.22
N ASP A 105 -1.67 -15.50 -7.20
CA ASP A 105 -1.65 -16.01 -5.84
C ASP A 105 -3.07 -16.28 -5.35
N PRO A 106 -3.27 -17.30 -4.50
CA PRO A 106 -4.58 -17.53 -3.87
C PRO A 106 -4.93 -16.37 -2.91
N VAL A 107 -6.22 -16.08 -2.78
CA VAL A 107 -6.70 -15.09 -1.82
C VAL A 107 -6.26 -15.45 -0.40
N ALA A 108 -6.20 -16.75 -0.09
CA ALA A 108 -5.74 -17.21 1.23
C ALA A 108 -4.35 -16.67 1.57
N THR A 109 -3.46 -16.55 0.58
CA THR A 109 -2.12 -15.99 0.81
C THR A 109 -2.22 -14.55 1.32
N ALA A 110 -3.06 -13.73 0.70
CA ALA A 110 -3.25 -12.35 1.13
C ALA A 110 -3.84 -12.28 2.54
N LEU A 111 -4.84 -13.12 2.83
CA LEU A 111 -5.46 -13.14 4.15
C LEU A 111 -4.44 -13.50 5.23
N THR A 112 -3.62 -14.51 4.97
CA THR A 112 -2.57 -14.93 5.91
C THR A 112 -1.58 -13.80 6.18
N LEU A 113 -1.14 -13.13 5.12
CA LEU A 113 -0.21 -12.00 5.26
C LEU A 113 -0.83 -10.83 6.01
N MET A 114 -2.10 -10.53 5.75
CA MET A 114 -2.80 -9.45 6.45
C MET A 114 -2.89 -9.73 7.95
N VAL A 115 -3.21 -10.96 8.32
CA VAL A 115 -3.31 -11.35 9.73
C VAL A 115 -1.93 -11.35 10.38
N ASN A 116 -0.97 -12.02 9.78
CA ASN A 116 0.35 -12.21 10.40
C ASN A 116 1.15 -10.92 10.49
N ARG A 117 1.00 -10.04 9.52
CA ARG A 117 1.75 -8.78 9.46
C ARG A 117 0.90 -7.56 9.78
N ARG A 118 -0.35 -7.78 10.17
CA ARG A 118 -1.29 -6.70 10.54
C ARG A 118 -1.42 -5.64 9.44
N LEU A 119 -1.54 -6.09 8.22
CA LEU A 119 -1.69 -5.20 7.07
C LEU A 119 -3.16 -5.01 6.74
N ARG A 120 -3.50 -3.81 6.29
CA ARG A 120 -4.85 -3.50 5.80
C ARG A 120 -4.95 -3.63 4.30
N SER A 121 -3.84 -3.48 3.62
CA SER A 121 -3.78 -3.52 2.17
C SER A 121 -2.44 -4.10 1.74
N ILE A 122 -2.43 -4.76 0.59
CA ILE A 122 -1.23 -5.35 0.02
C ILE A 122 -1.19 -5.00 -1.46
N PRO A 123 -0.09 -4.41 -1.94
CA PRO A 123 0.07 -4.18 -3.38
C PRO A 123 0.15 -5.48 -4.14
N VAL A 124 -0.47 -5.51 -5.31
CA VAL A 124 -0.44 -6.64 -6.23
C VAL A 124 0.46 -6.27 -7.40
N VAL A 125 1.50 -7.06 -7.59
CA VAL A 125 2.51 -6.77 -8.60
C VAL A 125 2.63 -7.90 -9.59
N GLN A 126 3.12 -7.56 -10.78
CA GLN A 126 3.45 -8.51 -11.80
C GLN A 126 4.89 -8.29 -12.19
N ARG A 127 5.65 -9.38 -12.25
CA ARG A 127 7.06 -9.26 -12.58
C ARG A 127 7.21 -9.08 -14.07
N GLN A 128 7.87 -8.01 -14.46
CA GLN A 128 8.22 -7.73 -15.85
C GLN A 128 9.70 -7.47 -15.90
N MET A 129 10.40 -8.33 -16.62
CA MET A 129 11.86 -8.32 -16.63
C MET A 129 12.38 -8.49 -15.20
N ARG A 130 13.08 -7.55 -14.63
CA ARG A 130 13.57 -7.63 -13.25
C ARG A 130 12.82 -6.68 -12.31
N GLU A 131 11.73 -6.12 -12.76
CA GLU A 131 11.00 -5.11 -12.00
C GLU A 131 9.63 -5.62 -11.59
N SER A 132 9.15 -5.12 -10.45
CA SER A 132 7.81 -5.41 -9.96
C SER A 132 6.90 -4.27 -10.37
N VAL A 133 6.00 -4.54 -11.31
CA VAL A 133 5.06 -3.54 -11.83
C VAL A 133 3.75 -3.66 -11.07
N LEU A 134 3.27 -2.54 -10.56
CA LEU A 134 2.01 -2.51 -9.82
C LEU A 134 0.84 -2.74 -10.79
N VAL A 135 -0.02 -3.71 -10.48
CA VAL A 135 -1.21 -3.99 -11.27
C VAL A 135 -2.50 -3.86 -10.47
N GLY A 136 -2.42 -3.80 -9.16
CA GLY A 136 -3.61 -3.68 -8.34
C GLY A 136 -3.28 -3.54 -6.86
N ILE A 137 -4.33 -3.53 -6.07
CA ILE A 137 -4.22 -3.54 -4.62
C ILE A 137 -5.34 -4.42 -4.07
N VAL A 138 -5.06 -5.16 -3.03
CA VAL A 138 -6.05 -5.93 -2.32
C VAL A 138 -6.14 -5.39 -0.89
N SER A 139 -7.36 -5.18 -0.40
CA SER A 139 -7.59 -4.66 0.93
C SER A 139 -8.53 -5.57 1.69
N ARG A 140 -8.65 -5.31 3.01
CA ARG A 140 -9.55 -6.08 3.86
C ARG A 140 -11.00 -6.05 3.39
N ASN A 141 -11.37 -4.98 2.67
CA ASN A 141 -12.76 -4.80 2.22
C ASN A 141 -13.03 -5.49 0.88
N ASP A 142 -12.04 -6.06 0.27
CA ASP A 142 -12.19 -6.75 -1.03
C ASP A 142 -12.66 -8.19 -0.92
#